data_c6e97b29de174c4028f737987df90474
#
_entry.id   c6e97b29de174c4028f737987df90474
#
_cell.length_a   1.000
_cell.length_b   1.000
_cell.length_c   1.000
_cell.angle_alpha   90.00
_cell.angle_beta   90.00
_cell.angle_gamma   90.00
#
_symmetry.space_group_name_H-M   'P 1'
#
loop_
_entity.id
_entity.type
_entity.pdbx_description
1 polymer ?
#
loop_
_entity_poly.entity_id
_entity_poly.type
_entity_poly.pdbx_seq_one_letter_code
_entity_poly.pdbx_strand_id
1 'polypeptide(L)'
;EQFTLITITLFAAITRFWNLATPKGYVFDEVYYVDGAKDYLKYGVEVDKTSPEFIVHPPIGKWMISIGIKLFGDNEFGWRFMGALLGTLSITLIYLIAKQLFNSIFLATSAAALMALDGLHLVLSRTALLDIYLMFFVLLAFFTFIRKKYWWTGIALGLAIGAKWSGIYY
;
A
#
# COMPACT_ATOMS: atom_id res chain seq x y z
N GLU A 1 8.99 2.07 -24.31
CA GLU A 1 8.86 1.34 -23.06
C GLU A 1 8.92 2.26 -21.85
N GLN A 2 10.03 2.99 -21.64
CA GLN A 2 10.17 3.92 -20.52
C GLN A 2 9.08 5.01 -20.52
N PHE A 3 8.80 5.59 -21.67
CA PHE A 3 7.74 6.59 -21.81
C PHE A 3 6.37 6.04 -21.37
N THR A 4 6.01 4.83 -21.81
CA THR A 4 4.74 4.19 -21.45
C THR A 4 4.65 3.93 -19.93
N LEU A 5 5.74 3.43 -19.33
CA LEU A 5 5.80 3.20 -17.88
C LEU A 5 5.64 4.51 -17.10
N ILE A 6 6.34 5.56 -17.49
CA ILE A 6 6.25 6.88 -16.86
C ILE A 6 4.82 7.41 -16.98
N THR A 7 4.22 7.37 -18.18
CA THR A 7 2.86 7.88 -18.40
C THR A 7 1.84 7.17 -17.52
N ILE A 8 1.87 5.82 -17.45
CA ILE A 8 0.89 5.08 -16.64
C ILE A 8 1.12 5.27 -15.15
N THR A 9 2.38 5.42 -14.72
CA THR A 9 2.71 5.72 -13.32
C THR A 9 2.25 7.12 -12.93
N LEU A 10 2.43 8.12 -13.80
CA LEU A 10 1.93 9.49 -13.58
C LEU A 10 0.40 9.53 -13.53
N PHE A 11 -0.28 8.84 -14.45
CA PHE A 11 -1.73 8.71 -14.40
C PHE A 11 -2.19 8.08 -13.07
N ALA A 12 -1.54 7.00 -12.65
CA ALA A 12 -1.82 6.35 -11.37
C ALA A 12 -1.58 7.28 -10.17
N ALA A 13 -0.50 8.06 -10.18
CA ALA A 13 -0.21 9.05 -9.14
C ALA A 13 -1.29 10.15 -9.09
N ILE A 14 -1.63 10.73 -10.25
CA ILE A 14 -2.66 11.78 -10.33
C ILE A 14 -3.99 11.27 -9.73
N THR A 15 -4.46 10.12 -10.16
CA THR A 15 -5.75 9.57 -9.70
C THR A 15 -5.77 9.24 -8.21
N ARG A 16 -4.63 8.86 -7.62
CA ARG A 16 -4.53 8.48 -6.21
C ARG A 16 -4.30 9.68 -5.30
N PHE A 17 -3.54 10.67 -5.75
CA PHE A 17 -3.21 11.85 -4.94
C PHE A 17 -4.19 13.01 -5.13
N TRP A 18 -4.96 13.04 -6.23
CA TRP A 18 -5.94 14.10 -6.46
C TRP A 18 -6.97 14.16 -5.34
N ASN A 19 -7.01 15.29 -4.63
CA ASN A 19 -7.93 15.52 -3.53
C ASN A 19 -7.93 14.41 -2.45
N LEU A 20 -6.75 13.89 -2.08
CA LEU A 20 -6.57 12.74 -1.18
C LEU A 20 -7.13 13.00 0.22
N ALA A 21 -7.17 14.27 0.66
CA ALA A 21 -7.73 14.67 1.95
C ALA A 21 -9.26 14.67 2.00
N THR A 22 -9.93 14.11 0.98
CA THR A 22 -11.39 13.99 0.90
C THR A 22 -11.77 12.52 0.73
N PRO A 23 -12.82 12.05 1.44
CA PRO A 23 -13.69 12.76 2.38
C PRO A 23 -12.98 13.14 3.67
N LYS A 24 -13.56 14.11 4.41
CA LYS A 24 -13.08 14.50 5.73
C LYS A 24 -13.49 13.46 6.79
N GLY A 25 -12.62 13.31 7.80
CA GLY A 25 -12.81 12.31 8.85
C GLY A 25 -12.42 10.90 8.41
N TYR A 26 -12.65 9.94 9.29
CA TYR A 26 -12.32 8.54 9.07
C TYR A 26 -13.32 7.85 8.14
N VAL A 27 -12.80 7.00 7.28
CA VAL A 27 -13.58 6.14 6.39
C VAL A 27 -13.36 4.68 6.82
N PHE A 28 -14.45 3.99 7.14
CA PHE A 28 -14.45 2.59 7.51
C PHE A 28 -13.44 2.30 8.66
N ASP A 29 -12.56 1.33 8.53
CA ASP A 29 -11.59 0.92 9.55
C ASP A 29 -10.42 1.91 9.76
N GLU A 30 -10.41 3.05 9.04
CA GLU A 30 -9.39 4.09 9.26
C GLU A 30 -9.31 4.51 10.74
N VAL A 31 -10.46 4.51 11.45
CA VAL A 31 -10.52 4.89 12.87
C VAL A 31 -9.55 4.03 13.71
N TYR A 32 -9.54 2.72 13.49
CA TYR A 32 -8.68 1.82 14.25
C TYR A 32 -7.22 1.91 13.82
N TYR A 33 -6.95 1.96 12.52
CA TYR A 33 -5.59 1.91 12.01
C TYR A 33 -4.85 3.24 12.18
N VAL A 34 -5.55 4.37 12.04
CA VAL A 34 -4.97 5.70 12.27
C VAL A 34 -4.72 5.94 13.75
N ASP A 35 -5.66 5.55 14.62
CA ASP A 35 -5.45 5.69 16.06
C ASP A 35 -4.30 4.81 16.55
N GLY A 36 -4.21 3.54 16.13
CA GLY A 36 -3.05 2.70 16.39
C GLY A 36 -1.76 3.28 15.83
N ALA A 37 -1.78 3.90 14.65
CA ALA A 37 -0.62 4.58 14.07
C ALA A 37 -0.15 5.78 14.92
N LYS A 38 -1.07 6.54 15.50
CA LYS A 38 -0.77 7.65 16.43
C LYS A 38 -0.18 7.12 17.73
N ASP A 39 -0.69 6.01 18.23
CA ASP A 39 -0.16 5.37 19.44
C ASP A 39 1.29 4.91 19.22
N TYR A 40 1.62 4.32 18.06
CA TYR A 40 3.00 4.01 17.72
C TYR A 40 3.91 5.24 17.69
N LEU A 41 3.43 6.38 17.20
CA LEU A 41 4.21 7.63 17.22
C LEU A 41 4.45 8.18 18.62
N LYS A 42 3.47 7.99 19.52
CA LYS A 42 3.50 8.59 20.85
C LYS A 42 4.14 7.67 21.91
N TYR A 43 3.84 6.38 21.84
CA TYR A 43 4.19 5.42 22.89
C TYR A 43 5.11 4.30 22.40
N GLY A 44 5.29 4.15 21.09
CA GLY A 44 6.04 3.02 20.49
C GLY A 44 5.26 1.71 20.42
N VAL A 45 4.06 1.67 20.98
CA VAL A 45 3.14 0.52 21.01
C VAL A 45 1.72 1.01 20.91
N GLU A 46 0.78 0.14 20.52
CA GLU A 46 -0.65 0.42 20.62
C GLU A 46 -1.08 0.38 22.09
N VAL A 47 -1.85 1.38 22.52
CA VAL A 47 -2.28 1.54 23.92
C VAL A 47 -3.79 1.68 23.92
N ASP A 48 -4.48 0.72 24.57
CA ASP A 48 -5.88 0.93 24.93
C ASP A 48 -5.97 1.77 26.21
N LYS A 49 -6.81 2.79 26.16
CA LYS A 49 -7.05 3.70 27.30
C LYS A 49 -8.02 3.12 28.31
N THR A 50 -8.74 2.05 28.00
CA THR A 50 -9.85 1.54 28.79
C THR A 50 -9.86 0.02 29.06
N SER A 51 -9.17 -0.77 28.24
CA SER A 51 -9.07 -2.24 28.35
C SER A 51 -7.86 -2.77 27.56
N PRO A 52 -7.46 -4.05 27.74
CA PRO A 52 -6.42 -4.64 26.88
C PRO A 52 -6.86 -4.54 25.42
N GLU A 53 -6.07 -3.84 24.62
CA GLU A 53 -6.40 -3.62 23.21
C GLU A 53 -6.34 -4.94 22.45
N PHE A 54 -7.40 -5.22 21.69
CA PHE A 54 -7.42 -6.38 20.82
C PHE A 54 -6.64 -6.06 19.55
N ILE A 55 -5.33 -6.37 19.57
CA ILE A 55 -4.45 -6.16 18.42
C ILE A 55 -4.79 -7.18 17.34
N VAL A 56 -5.65 -6.77 16.39
CA VAL A 56 -6.14 -7.65 15.32
C VAL A 56 -5.07 -7.91 14.25
N HIS A 57 -4.24 -6.92 13.96
CA HIS A 57 -3.28 -6.97 12.86
C HIS A 57 -1.86 -6.62 13.28
N PRO A 58 -0.84 -7.19 12.58
CA PRO A 58 0.56 -6.85 12.83
C PRO A 58 0.88 -5.37 12.54
N PRO A 59 2.02 -4.85 13.03
CA PRO A 59 2.27 -3.40 13.11
C PRO A 59 2.66 -2.72 11.79
N ILE A 60 3.21 -3.43 10.78
CA ILE A 60 3.84 -2.82 9.60
C ILE A 60 2.89 -1.87 8.86
N GLY A 61 1.62 -2.26 8.67
CA GLY A 61 0.66 -1.40 7.99
C GLY A 61 0.39 -0.09 8.75
N LYS A 62 0.29 -0.16 10.08
CA LYS A 62 0.12 1.02 10.96
C LYS A 62 1.39 1.87 11.00
N TRP A 63 2.58 1.27 10.95
CA TRP A 63 3.84 2.02 10.80
C TRP A 63 3.92 2.79 9.49
N MET A 64 3.39 2.23 8.38
CA MET A 64 3.29 2.98 7.12
C MET A 64 2.40 4.22 7.28
N ILE A 65 1.25 4.09 7.94
CA ILE A 65 0.37 5.23 8.25
C ILE A 65 1.11 6.23 9.14
N SER A 66 1.81 5.76 10.18
CA SER A 66 2.62 6.60 11.08
C SER A 66 3.67 7.43 10.34
N ILE A 67 4.32 6.87 9.31
CA ILE A 67 5.27 7.60 8.46
C ILE A 67 4.56 8.77 7.76
N GLY A 68 3.40 8.54 7.19
CA GLY A 68 2.63 9.60 6.54
C GLY A 68 2.20 10.70 7.51
N ILE A 69 1.74 10.34 8.71
CA ILE A 69 1.41 11.31 9.78
C ILE A 69 2.64 12.11 10.19
N LYS A 70 3.77 11.47 10.36
CA LYS A 70 5.03 12.13 10.76
C LYS A 70 5.51 13.14 9.71
N LEU A 71 5.30 12.87 8.43
CA LEU A 71 5.76 13.71 7.32
C LEU A 71 4.80 14.88 7.02
N PHE A 72 3.50 14.66 7.12
CA PHE A 72 2.47 15.58 6.63
C PHE A 72 1.50 16.05 7.71
N GLY A 73 1.68 15.58 8.95
CA GLY A 73 0.82 15.92 10.08
C GLY A 73 -0.37 14.98 10.26
N ASP A 74 -1.02 15.08 11.42
CA ASP A 74 -2.22 14.31 11.77
C ASP A 74 -3.46 14.90 11.08
N ASN A 75 -3.64 14.53 9.84
CA ASN A 75 -4.75 14.93 8.98
C ASN A 75 -4.99 13.86 7.91
N GLU A 76 -6.10 13.96 7.19
CA GLU A 76 -6.53 12.96 6.23
C GLU A 76 -5.51 12.72 5.10
N PHE A 77 -4.77 13.76 4.69
CA PHE A 77 -3.70 13.61 3.71
C PHE A 77 -2.56 12.78 4.28
N GLY A 78 -2.11 13.10 5.50
CA GLY A 78 -1.03 12.37 6.18
C GLY A 78 -1.39 10.89 6.39
N TRP A 79 -2.62 10.60 6.84
CA TRP A 79 -3.05 9.21 7.07
C TRP A 79 -3.03 8.36 5.81
N ARG A 80 -3.43 8.94 4.66
CA ARG A 80 -3.64 8.24 3.38
C ARG A 80 -2.43 8.29 2.45
N PHE A 81 -1.44 9.14 2.75
CA PHE A 81 -0.29 9.37 1.87
C PHE A 81 0.45 8.10 1.47
N MET A 82 0.82 7.27 2.45
CA MET A 82 1.56 6.03 2.17
C MET A 82 0.73 5.01 1.39
N GLY A 83 -0.59 4.95 1.61
CA GLY A 83 -1.51 4.15 0.82
C GLY A 83 -1.53 4.59 -0.65
N ALA A 84 -1.62 5.90 -0.91
CA ALA A 84 -1.59 6.46 -2.26
C ALA A 84 -0.24 6.22 -2.95
N LEU A 85 0.87 6.36 -2.21
CA LEU A 85 2.20 6.10 -2.73
C LEU A 85 2.40 4.62 -3.13
N LEU A 86 2.13 3.69 -2.21
CA LEU A 86 2.31 2.26 -2.48
C LEU A 86 1.27 1.74 -3.48
N GLY A 87 0.05 2.28 -3.48
CA GLY A 87 -0.92 2.01 -4.53
C GLY A 87 -0.47 2.47 -5.91
N THR A 88 0.19 3.61 -6.01
CA THR A 88 0.82 4.07 -7.27
C THR A 88 1.96 3.14 -7.69
N LEU A 89 2.84 2.79 -6.78
CA LEU A 89 3.97 1.89 -7.04
C LEU A 89 3.52 0.46 -7.40
N SER A 90 2.35 0.02 -6.91
CA SER A 90 1.75 -1.26 -7.31
C SER A 90 1.44 -1.32 -8.81
N ILE A 91 1.01 -0.20 -9.41
CA ILE A 91 0.78 -0.11 -10.86
C ILE A 91 2.10 -0.26 -11.64
N THR A 92 3.17 0.35 -11.12
CA THR A 92 4.52 0.18 -11.69
C THR A 92 4.98 -1.28 -11.57
N LEU A 93 4.77 -1.91 -10.41
CA LEU A 93 5.14 -3.31 -10.20
C LEU A 93 4.40 -4.26 -11.13
N ILE A 94 3.08 -4.12 -11.29
CA ILE A 94 2.34 -5.01 -12.18
C ILE A 94 2.76 -4.84 -13.65
N TYR A 95 3.10 -3.62 -14.08
CA TYR A 95 3.71 -3.39 -15.39
C TYR A 95 5.00 -4.19 -15.54
N LEU A 96 5.91 -4.08 -14.56
CA LEU A 96 7.22 -4.74 -14.59
C LEU A 96 7.08 -6.27 -14.54
N ILE A 97 6.14 -6.78 -13.74
CA ILE A 97 5.81 -8.22 -13.67
C ILE A 97 5.32 -8.71 -15.03
N ALA A 98 4.30 -8.07 -15.59
CA ALA A 98 3.73 -8.47 -16.88
C ALA A 98 4.76 -8.36 -18.01
N LYS A 99 5.60 -7.32 -18.01
CA LYS A 99 6.70 -7.17 -18.97
C LYS A 99 7.71 -8.32 -18.86
N GLN A 100 8.07 -8.71 -17.64
CA GLN A 100 8.99 -9.82 -17.38
C GLN A 100 8.42 -11.17 -17.84
N LEU A 101 7.13 -11.41 -17.61
CA LEU A 101 6.47 -12.67 -17.93
C LEU A 101 6.18 -12.83 -19.43
N PHE A 102 5.67 -11.78 -20.05
CA PHE A 102 5.17 -11.84 -21.44
C PHE A 102 6.10 -11.23 -22.47
N ASN A 103 7.13 -10.53 -22.05
CA ASN A 103 8.05 -9.77 -22.91
C ASN A 103 7.33 -8.86 -23.93
N SER A 104 6.16 -8.35 -23.58
CA SER A 104 5.28 -7.51 -24.42
C SER A 104 4.97 -6.21 -23.71
N ILE A 105 5.24 -5.07 -24.38
CA ILE A 105 4.86 -3.74 -23.88
C ILE A 105 3.34 -3.60 -23.84
N PHE A 106 2.64 -4.14 -24.84
CA PHE A 106 1.19 -4.09 -24.91
C PHE A 106 0.56 -4.79 -23.71
N LEU A 107 0.95 -6.03 -23.41
CA LEU A 107 0.40 -6.78 -22.29
C LEU A 107 0.76 -6.13 -20.94
N ALA A 108 1.99 -5.61 -20.79
CA ALA A 108 2.41 -4.91 -19.59
C ALA A 108 1.58 -3.64 -19.35
N THR A 109 1.35 -2.85 -20.42
CA THR A 109 0.54 -1.64 -20.35
C THR A 109 -0.93 -1.97 -20.05
N SER A 110 -1.47 -3.01 -20.69
CA SER A 110 -2.85 -3.45 -20.44
C SER A 110 -3.05 -3.91 -19.00
N ALA A 111 -2.15 -4.72 -18.45
CA ALA A 111 -2.21 -5.16 -17.06
C ALA A 111 -2.16 -3.96 -16.07
N ALA A 112 -1.23 -3.03 -16.31
CA ALA A 112 -1.11 -1.84 -15.48
C ALA A 112 -2.34 -0.90 -15.62
N ALA A 113 -2.89 -0.75 -16.83
CA ALA A 113 -4.08 0.06 -17.06
C ALA A 113 -5.32 -0.54 -16.38
N LEU A 114 -5.53 -1.85 -16.49
CA LEU A 114 -6.63 -2.53 -15.82
C LEU A 114 -6.56 -2.33 -14.30
N MET A 115 -5.40 -2.52 -13.70
CA MET A 115 -5.22 -2.30 -12.26
C MET A 115 -5.32 -0.82 -11.88
N ALA A 116 -4.86 0.11 -12.73
CA ALA A 116 -4.96 1.55 -12.47
C ALA A 116 -6.41 2.04 -12.44
N LEU A 117 -7.28 1.41 -13.26
CA LEU A 117 -8.70 1.72 -13.40
C LEU A 117 -9.59 0.87 -12.49
N ASP A 118 -9.03 -0.15 -11.83
CA ASP A 118 -9.79 -0.98 -10.88
C ASP A 118 -10.30 -0.13 -9.71
N GLY A 119 -11.62 -0.15 -9.52
CA GLY A 119 -12.27 0.68 -8.50
C GLY A 119 -11.90 0.30 -7.08
N LEU A 120 -11.77 -0.99 -6.79
CA LEU A 120 -11.39 -1.47 -5.46
C LEU A 120 -9.96 -1.05 -5.13
N HIS A 121 -9.01 -1.30 -6.04
CA HIS A 121 -7.63 -0.89 -5.86
C HIS A 121 -7.50 0.63 -5.69
N LEU A 122 -8.26 1.40 -6.47
CA LEU A 122 -8.26 2.86 -6.39
C LEU A 122 -8.74 3.35 -5.00
N VAL A 123 -9.86 2.81 -4.51
CA VAL A 123 -10.41 3.15 -3.20
C VAL A 123 -9.45 2.78 -2.08
N LEU A 124 -8.93 1.54 -2.08
CA LEU A 124 -7.97 1.07 -1.07
C LEU A 124 -6.67 1.89 -1.08
N SER A 125 -6.25 2.39 -2.25
CA SER A 125 -5.08 3.29 -2.35
C SER A 125 -5.31 4.67 -1.75
N ARG A 126 -6.57 5.08 -1.56
CA ARG A 126 -6.97 6.43 -1.10
C ARG A 126 -7.54 6.43 0.31
N THR A 127 -7.45 5.30 0.99
CA THR A 127 -7.87 5.10 2.38
C THR A 127 -6.71 4.53 3.19
N ALA A 128 -6.65 4.86 4.49
CA ALA A 128 -5.60 4.37 5.38
C ALA A 128 -5.95 2.95 5.89
N LEU A 129 -6.09 2.01 4.96
CA LEU A 129 -6.38 0.59 5.22
C LEU A 129 -5.14 -0.27 4.99
N LEU A 130 -5.12 -1.44 5.64
CA LEU A 130 -3.93 -2.31 5.62
C LEU A 130 -3.78 -3.11 4.32
N ASP A 131 -4.86 -3.28 3.57
CA ASP A 131 -4.92 -4.13 2.38
C ASP A 131 -3.99 -3.66 1.26
N ILE A 132 -3.85 -2.35 1.08
CA ILE A 132 -2.98 -1.79 0.05
C ILE A 132 -1.49 -2.08 0.34
N TYR A 133 -1.08 -2.06 1.60
CA TYR A 133 0.29 -2.40 2.02
C TYR A 133 0.56 -3.89 1.81
N LEU A 134 -0.38 -4.75 2.25
CA LEU A 134 -0.30 -6.18 2.00
C LEU A 134 -0.12 -6.47 0.51
N MET A 135 -1.00 -5.93 -0.32
CA MET A 135 -0.97 -6.19 -1.76
C MET A 135 0.32 -5.71 -2.42
N PHE A 136 0.80 -4.51 -2.05
CA PHE A 136 2.08 -4.00 -2.56
C PHE A 136 3.24 -4.95 -2.24
N PHE A 137 3.35 -5.41 -0.99
CA PHE A 137 4.43 -6.31 -0.60
C PHE A 137 4.31 -7.71 -1.23
N VAL A 138 3.10 -8.21 -1.45
CA VAL A 138 2.87 -9.45 -2.20
C VAL A 138 3.32 -9.30 -3.67
N LEU A 139 2.97 -8.20 -4.33
CA LEU A 139 3.44 -7.93 -5.69
C LEU A 139 4.98 -7.78 -5.74
N LEU A 140 5.56 -7.13 -4.75
CA LEU A 140 7.01 -6.99 -4.64
C LEU A 140 7.70 -8.36 -4.45
N ALA A 141 7.12 -9.22 -3.61
CA ALA A 141 7.59 -10.59 -3.41
C ALA A 141 7.55 -11.39 -4.71
N PHE A 142 6.44 -11.33 -5.43
CA PHE A 142 6.30 -12.02 -6.71
C PHE A 142 7.29 -11.47 -7.76
N PHE A 143 7.44 -10.15 -7.85
CA PHE A 143 8.41 -9.53 -8.76
C PHE A 143 9.84 -9.97 -8.48
N THR A 144 10.24 -9.99 -7.22
CA THR A 144 11.60 -10.41 -6.82
C THR A 144 11.79 -11.91 -7.01
N PHE A 145 10.74 -12.72 -6.80
CA PHE A 145 10.76 -14.15 -7.03
C PHE A 145 11.02 -14.52 -8.51
N ILE A 146 10.27 -13.94 -9.43
CA ILE A 146 10.47 -14.21 -10.86
C ILE A 146 11.83 -13.73 -11.36
N ARG A 147 12.48 -12.80 -10.65
CA ARG A 147 13.86 -12.35 -10.88
C ARG A 147 14.91 -13.17 -10.14
N LYS A 148 14.50 -14.26 -9.47
CA LYS A 148 15.37 -15.15 -8.68
C LYS A 148 16.12 -14.43 -7.55
N LYS A 149 15.53 -13.34 -7.01
CA LYS A 149 16.09 -12.56 -5.90
C LYS A 149 15.48 -13.02 -4.58
N TYR A 150 15.72 -14.28 -4.20
CA TYR A 150 15.02 -14.97 -3.11
C TYR A 150 15.13 -14.30 -1.74
N TRP A 151 16.24 -13.65 -1.42
CA TRP A 151 16.38 -12.88 -0.19
C TRP A 151 15.37 -11.72 -0.13
N TRP A 152 15.25 -10.97 -1.22
CA TRP A 152 14.27 -9.88 -1.32
C TRP A 152 12.84 -10.40 -1.33
N THR A 153 12.61 -11.58 -1.88
CA THR A 153 11.31 -12.26 -1.82
C THR A 153 10.93 -12.56 -0.37
N GLY A 154 11.85 -13.15 0.41
CA GLY A 154 11.60 -13.44 1.83
C GLY A 154 11.33 -12.17 2.65
N ILE A 155 12.09 -11.09 2.43
CA ILE A 155 11.87 -9.80 3.09
C ILE A 155 10.48 -9.25 2.72
N ALA A 156 10.11 -9.25 1.45
CA ALA A 156 8.83 -8.74 0.98
C ALA A 156 7.64 -9.56 1.54
N LEU A 157 7.76 -10.89 1.61
CA LEU A 157 6.75 -11.75 2.26
C LEU A 157 6.64 -11.47 3.76
N GLY A 158 7.77 -11.29 4.44
CA GLY A 158 7.78 -10.89 5.86
C GLY A 158 7.08 -9.56 6.09
N LEU A 159 7.28 -8.58 5.21
CA LEU A 159 6.58 -7.29 5.27
C LEU A 159 5.08 -7.44 4.96
N ALA A 160 4.70 -8.32 4.02
CA ALA A 160 3.30 -8.62 3.73
C ALA A 160 2.58 -9.22 4.95
N ILE A 161 3.17 -10.25 5.57
CA ILE A 161 2.65 -10.88 6.80
C ILE A 161 2.61 -9.85 7.92
N GLY A 162 3.66 -9.03 8.07
CA GLY A 162 3.73 -7.96 9.07
C GLY A 162 2.75 -6.79 8.83
N ALA A 163 2.17 -6.66 7.64
CA ALA A 163 1.11 -5.68 7.37
C ALA A 163 -0.28 -6.23 7.73
N LYS A 164 -0.56 -7.49 7.38
CA LYS A 164 -1.84 -8.15 7.65
C LYS A 164 -1.65 -9.66 7.73
N TRP A 165 -2.31 -10.32 8.71
CA TRP A 165 -2.19 -11.77 8.91
C TRP A 165 -2.48 -12.61 7.66
N SER A 166 -3.37 -12.15 6.80
CA SER A 166 -3.68 -12.83 5.54
C SER A 166 -2.48 -12.93 4.58
N GLY A 167 -1.39 -12.18 4.83
CA GLY A 167 -0.12 -12.34 4.12
C GLY A 167 0.50 -13.73 4.21
N ILE A 168 0.13 -14.53 5.22
CA ILE A 168 0.62 -15.91 5.39
C ILE A 168 0.13 -16.87 4.28
N TYR A 169 -0.93 -16.50 3.55
CA TYR A 169 -1.51 -17.33 2.49
C TYR A 169 -0.82 -17.18 1.13
N TYR A 170 0.17 -16.30 1.01
CA TYR A 170 0.95 -16.06 -0.20
C TYR A 170 2.36 -16.64 -0.09
#